data_967a70f163d8f5a8a499e5b2f99a1058
#
_entry.id   967a70f163d8f5a8a499e5b2f99a1058
#
_cell.length_a   1.000
_cell.length_b   1.000
_cell.length_c   1.000
_cell.angle_alpha   90.00
_cell.angle_beta   90.00
_cell.angle_gamma   90.00
#
_symmetry.space_group_name_H-M   'P 1'
#
loop_
_entity.id
_entity.type
_entity.pdbx_description
1 polymer ?
#
loop_
_entity_poly.entity_id
_entity_poly.type
_entity_poly.pdbx_seq_one_letter_code
_entity_poly.pdbx_strand_id
1 'polypeptide(L)'
;MLSSGALSSLGLGGVLITLGYSAGRQTTIDVTDLIWERARMAGFSLFAQSPMAIATAWRDIVPLIVGGSVKPIVERVYPLSEAAEALRHLVEDRPFGKVVLAGGSM
;
A
#
# COMPACT_ATOMS: atom_id res chain seq x y z
N MET A 1 15.53 6.81 -4.08
CA MET A 1 14.20 6.18 -4.29
C MET A 1 14.17 4.79 -3.73
N LEU A 2 13.08 4.44 -3.08
CA LEU A 2 12.92 3.12 -2.48
C LEU A 2 12.97 1.99 -3.52
N SER A 3 12.47 2.25 -4.73
CA SER A 3 12.40 1.24 -5.79
C SER A 3 13.77 0.70 -6.21
N SER A 4 14.76 1.59 -6.34
CA SER A 4 16.11 1.15 -6.74
C SER A 4 16.76 0.30 -5.66
N GLY A 5 16.64 0.73 -4.39
CA GLY A 5 17.16 -0.05 -3.27
C GLY A 5 16.45 -1.39 -3.10
N ALA A 6 15.13 -1.41 -3.30
CA ALA A 6 14.36 -2.65 -3.25
C ALA A 6 14.78 -3.63 -4.35
N LEU A 7 15.00 -3.12 -5.57
CA LEU A 7 15.43 -3.95 -6.69
C LEU A 7 16.81 -4.57 -6.43
N SER A 8 17.75 -3.78 -5.96
CA SER A 8 19.12 -4.27 -5.68
C SER A 8 19.18 -5.24 -4.51
N SER A 9 18.15 -5.31 -3.68
CA SER A 9 18.08 -6.24 -2.56
C SER A 9 17.50 -7.62 -2.92
N LEU A 10 17.00 -7.80 -4.14
CA LEU A 10 16.40 -9.07 -4.56
C LEU A 10 17.44 -10.16 -4.70
N GLY A 11 17.06 -11.37 -4.30
CA GLY A 11 17.81 -12.56 -4.61
C GLY A 11 17.55 -13.09 -6.01
N LEU A 12 18.23 -14.15 -6.38
CA LEU A 12 18.13 -14.76 -7.70
C LEU A 12 16.69 -15.17 -8.02
N GLY A 13 16.20 -14.69 -9.15
CA GLY A 13 14.83 -14.96 -9.60
C GLY A 13 13.76 -14.19 -8.84
N GLY A 14 14.13 -13.20 -8.03
CA GLY A 14 13.20 -12.42 -7.25
C GLY A 14 12.27 -11.56 -8.10
N VAL A 15 11.19 -11.10 -7.48
CA VAL A 15 10.19 -10.26 -8.13
C VAL A 15 9.94 -9.02 -7.29
N LEU A 16 10.04 -7.85 -7.90
CA LEU A 16 9.63 -6.58 -7.31
C LEU A 16 8.25 -6.21 -7.87
N ILE A 17 7.27 -6.08 -7.00
CA ILE A 17 5.92 -5.71 -7.40
C ILE A 17 5.65 -4.28 -6.97
N THR A 18 5.28 -3.42 -7.94
CA THR A 18 4.91 -2.04 -7.67
C THR A 18 3.39 -1.92 -7.63
N LEU A 19 2.88 -1.29 -6.57
CA LEU A 19 1.43 -1.21 -6.35
C LEU A 19 0.95 0.18 -5.96
N GLY A 20 1.84 1.15 -5.75
CA GLY A 20 1.46 2.51 -5.40
C GLY A 20 2.51 3.51 -5.79
N TYR A 21 2.13 4.78 -5.81
CA TYR A 21 3.02 5.87 -6.22
C TYR A 21 2.95 7.08 -5.29
N SER A 22 2.65 6.86 -4.01
CA SER A 22 2.57 7.96 -3.03
C SER A 22 3.91 8.68 -2.81
N ALA A 23 5.02 8.01 -3.05
CA ALA A 23 6.35 8.61 -2.99
C ALA A 23 6.83 9.22 -4.32
N GLY A 24 6.04 9.09 -5.38
CA GLY A 24 6.38 9.61 -6.70
C GLY A 24 6.01 8.63 -7.81
N ARG A 25 5.99 9.13 -9.03
CA ARG A 25 5.56 8.38 -10.23
C ARG A 25 6.73 7.92 -11.07
N GLN A 26 7.93 8.38 -10.77
CA GLN A 26 9.12 8.10 -11.57
C GLN A 26 10.23 7.61 -10.66
N THR A 27 11.03 6.69 -11.18
CA THR A 27 12.20 6.17 -10.49
C THR A 27 13.26 5.79 -11.52
N THR A 28 14.50 5.74 -11.06
CA THR A 28 15.63 5.27 -11.86
C THR A 28 16.10 3.95 -11.25
N ILE A 29 16.37 2.98 -12.09
CA ILE A 29 16.92 1.68 -11.67
C ILE A 29 18.23 1.40 -12.39
N ASP A 30 19.03 0.55 -11.78
CA ASP A 30 20.20 -0.02 -12.45
C ASP A 30 19.75 -1.33 -13.10
N VAL A 31 19.81 -1.37 -14.43
CA VAL A 31 19.38 -2.56 -15.17
C VAL A 31 20.23 -3.78 -14.90
N THR A 32 21.47 -3.59 -14.40
CA THR A 32 22.31 -4.72 -14.04
C THR A 32 21.75 -5.51 -12.89
N ASP A 33 20.99 -4.88 -12.00
CA ASP A 33 20.29 -5.58 -10.92
C ASP A 33 19.27 -6.60 -11.46
N LEU A 34 18.61 -6.27 -12.57
CA LEU A 34 17.70 -7.21 -13.23
C LEU A 34 18.47 -8.36 -13.89
N ILE A 35 19.59 -8.05 -14.53
CA ILE A 35 20.35 -9.03 -15.32
C ILE A 35 21.03 -10.06 -14.42
N TRP A 36 21.77 -9.60 -13.42
CA TRP A 36 22.55 -10.49 -12.56
C TRP A 36 21.67 -11.43 -11.73
N GLU A 37 20.59 -10.91 -11.21
CA GLU A 37 19.70 -11.70 -10.37
C GLU A 37 18.57 -12.37 -11.18
N ARG A 38 18.52 -12.14 -12.49
CA ARG A 38 17.41 -12.60 -13.33
C ARG A 38 16.05 -12.21 -12.70
N ALA A 39 16.01 -11.01 -12.14
CA ALA A 39 14.86 -10.50 -11.42
C ALA A 39 13.79 -9.97 -12.38
N ARG A 40 12.61 -9.78 -11.86
CA ARG A 40 11.49 -9.22 -12.60
C ARG A 40 10.88 -8.05 -11.85
N MET A 41 10.40 -7.07 -12.59
CA MET A 41 9.54 -6.03 -12.06
C MET A 41 8.14 -6.19 -12.66
N ALA A 42 7.13 -6.10 -11.84
CA ALA A 42 5.74 -6.21 -12.27
C ALA A 42 4.88 -5.19 -11.54
N GLY A 43 3.81 -4.76 -12.21
CA GLY A 43 2.81 -3.91 -11.59
C GLY A 43 1.66 -4.73 -11.03
N PHE A 44 1.00 -4.19 -10.03
CA PHE A 44 -0.25 -4.71 -9.50
C PHE A 44 -1.28 -3.59 -9.44
N SER A 45 -2.48 -3.85 -9.92
CA SER A 45 -3.60 -2.93 -9.79
C SER A 45 -4.78 -3.63 -9.12
N LEU A 46 -5.19 -3.10 -7.98
CA LEU A 46 -6.38 -3.61 -7.30
C LEU A 46 -7.63 -3.43 -8.15
N PHE A 47 -7.71 -2.33 -8.89
CA PHE A 47 -8.87 -2.03 -9.73
C PHE A 47 -9.00 -2.96 -10.94
N ALA A 48 -7.92 -3.65 -11.31
CA ALA A 48 -7.94 -4.61 -12.40
C ALA A 48 -8.36 -6.02 -11.96
N GLN A 49 -8.53 -6.23 -10.66
CA GLN A 49 -8.92 -7.54 -10.13
C GLN A 49 -10.42 -7.77 -10.32
N SER A 50 -10.80 -9.04 -10.53
CA SER A 50 -12.20 -9.40 -10.67
C SER A 50 -12.94 -9.23 -9.33
N PRO A 51 -14.26 -8.95 -9.36
CA PRO A 51 -15.05 -8.90 -8.13
C PRO A 51 -14.96 -10.19 -7.32
N MET A 52 -14.87 -11.34 -7.98
CA MET A 52 -14.72 -12.63 -7.29
C MET A 52 -13.39 -12.74 -6.57
N ALA A 53 -12.29 -12.29 -7.19
CA ALA A 53 -10.97 -12.30 -6.54
C ALA A 53 -10.96 -11.41 -5.30
N ILE A 54 -11.58 -10.23 -5.38
CA ILE A 54 -11.70 -9.32 -4.25
C ILE A 54 -12.54 -9.93 -3.14
N ALA A 55 -13.68 -10.54 -3.49
CA ALA A 55 -14.55 -11.20 -2.51
C ALA A 55 -13.84 -12.36 -1.81
N THR A 56 -13.07 -13.15 -2.54
CA THR A 56 -12.29 -14.25 -1.98
C THR A 56 -11.23 -13.73 -1.01
N ALA A 57 -10.52 -12.67 -1.40
CA ALA A 57 -9.53 -12.05 -0.52
C ALA A 57 -10.16 -11.54 0.79
N TRP A 58 -11.31 -10.87 0.71
CA TRP A 58 -12.02 -10.42 1.89
C TRP A 58 -12.48 -11.57 2.77
N ARG A 59 -12.95 -12.65 2.17
CA ARG A 59 -13.37 -13.85 2.91
C ARG A 59 -12.22 -14.42 3.76
N ASP A 60 -11.00 -14.33 3.25
CA ASP A 60 -9.82 -14.83 3.95
C ASP A 60 -9.28 -13.82 4.98
N ILE A 61 -9.39 -12.52 4.69
CA ILE A 61 -8.84 -11.45 5.54
C ILE A 61 -9.72 -11.16 6.75
N VAL A 62 -11.04 -11.10 6.57
CA VAL A 62 -11.97 -10.70 7.65
C VAL A 62 -11.82 -11.55 8.90
N PRO A 63 -11.74 -12.90 8.82
CA PRO A 63 -11.53 -13.71 10.02
C PRO A 63 -10.24 -13.38 10.76
N LEU A 64 -9.18 -12.98 10.04
CA LEU A 64 -7.91 -12.61 10.65
C LEU A 64 -8.04 -11.30 11.43
N ILE A 65 -8.82 -10.35 10.91
CA ILE A 65 -9.07 -9.08 11.59
C ILE A 65 -9.94 -9.31 12.83
N VAL A 66 -11.02 -10.07 12.69
CA VAL A 66 -11.93 -10.40 13.81
C VAL A 66 -11.20 -11.17 14.90
N GLY A 67 -10.35 -12.11 14.52
CA GLY A 67 -9.55 -12.89 15.46
C GLY A 67 -8.36 -12.16 16.06
N GLY A 68 -8.06 -10.95 15.61
CA GLY A 68 -6.97 -10.14 16.13
C GLY A 68 -5.59 -10.47 15.58
N SER A 69 -5.46 -11.39 14.62
CA SER A 69 -4.19 -11.71 13.99
C SER A 69 -3.70 -10.59 13.07
N VAL A 70 -4.62 -9.83 12.50
CA VAL A 70 -4.33 -8.65 11.68
C VAL A 70 -4.99 -7.45 12.34
N LYS A 71 -4.20 -6.43 12.65
CA LYS A 71 -4.68 -5.21 13.30
C LYS A 71 -4.31 -4.01 12.45
N PRO A 72 -5.25 -3.48 11.67
CA PRO A 72 -5.00 -2.23 10.94
C PRO A 72 -4.67 -1.12 11.93
N ILE A 73 -3.66 -0.34 11.59
CA ILE A 73 -3.23 0.77 12.43
C ILE A 73 -4.02 2.00 12.01
N VAL A 74 -4.83 2.52 12.95
CA VAL A 74 -5.51 3.81 12.79
C VAL A 74 -4.72 4.84 13.57
N GLU A 75 -4.10 5.75 12.85
CA GLU A 75 -3.27 6.78 13.46
C GLU A 75 -4.12 7.87 14.09
N ARG A 76 -5.17 8.29 13.38
CA ARG A 76 -6.02 9.35 13.86
C ARG A 76 -7.42 9.27 13.26
N VAL A 77 -8.41 9.62 14.07
CA VAL A 77 -9.81 9.71 13.65
C VAL A 77 -10.24 11.17 13.74
N TYR A 78 -10.83 11.68 12.68
CA TYR A 78 -11.39 13.03 12.62
C TYR A 78 -12.92 12.96 12.46
N PRO A 79 -13.67 13.90 12.99
CA PRO A 79 -15.08 14.01 12.62
C PRO A 79 -15.19 14.39 11.14
N LEU A 80 -16.28 13.99 10.50
CA LEU A 80 -16.47 14.26 9.07
C LEU A 80 -16.41 15.76 8.76
N SER A 81 -16.84 16.62 9.69
CA SER A 81 -16.77 18.06 9.54
C SER A 81 -15.34 18.60 9.41
N GLU A 82 -14.35 17.82 9.83
CA GLU A 82 -12.94 18.19 9.73
C GLU A 82 -12.21 17.45 8.60
N ALA A 83 -12.94 17.05 7.57
CA ALA A 83 -12.36 16.30 6.45
C ALA A 83 -11.20 17.03 5.78
N ALA A 84 -11.29 18.36 5.67
CA ALA A 84 -10.21 19.15 5.07
C ALA A 84 -8.90 19.05 5.87
N GLU A 85 -9.00 19.13 7.19
CA GLU A 85 -7.84 19.01 8.08
C GLU A 85 -7.29 17.59 8.06
N ALA A 86 -8.15 16.58 8.02
CA ALA A 86 -7.75 15.18 7.91
C ALA A 86 -6.96 14.93 6.62
N LEU A 87 -7.42 15.51 5.53
CA LEU A 87 -6.75 15.38 4.24
C LEU A 87 -5.39 16.11 4.25
N ARG A 88 -5.35 17.30 4.84
CA ARG A 88 -4.09 18.03 5.01
C ARG A 88 -3.08 17.16 5.80
N HIS A 89 -3.50 16.62 6.94
CA HIS A 89 -2.68 15.75 7.77
C HIS A 89 -2.15 14.54 6.99
N LEU A 90 -3.02 13.89 6.20
CA LEU A 90 -2.62 12.74 5.40
C LEU A 90 -1.54 13.10 4.38
N VAL A 91 -1.70 14.24 3.70
CA VAL A 91 -0.82 14.64 2.58
C VAL A 91 0.49 15.24 3.09
N GLU A 92 0.41 16.14 4.06
CA GLU A 92 1.57 16.91 4.51
C GLU A 92 2.38 16.18 5.56
N ASP A 93 1.73 15.56 6.53
CA ASP A 93 2.41 14.94 7.65
C ASP A 93 2.79 13.48 7.41
N ARG A 94 2.20 12.86 6.39
CA ARG A 94 2.46 11.46 5.98
C ARG A 94 2.47 10.50 7.16
N PRO A 95 1.36 10.39 7.89
CA PRO A 95 1.30 9.59 9.12
C PRO A 95 1.54 8.11 8.84
N PHE A 96 1.99 7.39 9.85
CA PHE A 96 2.27 5.95 9.78
C PHE A 96 0.97 5.18 9.90
N GLY A 97 -0.07 5.41 9.88
CA GLY A 97 -1.32 4.62 9.94
C GLY A 97 -2.41 5.25 9.10
N LYS A 98 -3.59 4.72 9.23
CA LYS A 98 -4.75 5.22 8.52
C LYS A 98 -5.30 6.47 9.20
N VAL A 99 -5.68 7.43 8.38
CA VAL A 99 -6.47 8.59 8.82
C VAL A 99 -7.93 8.28 8.47
N VAL A 100 -8.78 8.32 9.47
CA VAL A 100 -10.18 7.90 9.35
C VAL A 100 -11.10 9.09 9.60
N LEU A 101 -12.16 9.19 8.81
CA LEU A 101 -13.25 10.14 9.06
C LEU A 101 -14.41 9.39 9.71
N ALA A 102 -14.83 9.83 10.88
CA ALA A 102 -15.99 9.28 11.53
C ALA A 102 -17.26 9.98 11.00
N GLY A 103 -18.20 9.21 10.54
CA GLY A 103 -19.53 9.71 10.18
C GLY A 103 -20.17 10.41 11.37
N GLY A 104 -20.91 11.46 11.09
CA GLY A 104 -21.46 12.27 12.15
C GLY A 104 -22.25 11.48 13.17
N SER A 105 -21.90 11.62 14.41
CA SER A 105 -22.76 11.15 15.48
C SER A 105 -23.98 12.06 15.52
N MET A 106 -25.09 11.42 15.49
CA MET A 106 -26.34 12.16 15.66
C MET A 106 -26.46 12.65 17.09
#